data_93174ce59077f9734aebafa289522b79
#
_entry.id   93174ce59077f9734aebafa289522b79
#
_cell.length_a   1.000
_cell.length_b   1.000
_cell.length_c   1.000
_cell.angle_alpha   90.00
_cell.angle_beta   90.00
_cell.angle_gamma   90.00
#
_symmetry.space_group_name_H-M   'P 1'
#
loop_
_entity.id
_entity.type
_entity.pdbx_description
1 polymer ?
#
loop_
_entity_poly.entity_id
_entity_poly.type
_entity_poly.pdbx_seq_one_letter_code
_entity_poly.pdbx_strand_id
1 'polypeptide(L)'
;RAAAVRALRFNMDKNPFFGNRKKLLLDAANDSHGRVRMETVVAASHLNRKTGLEILKTAQKKAIHKHYKQTYEFAKGVLENAPVPVDADKYKVNPPKHLSKKDAKLFVQGAEIFNREAHCVTCHQANGKGLPDSGLPPLVKSSWVNADADLLIKLTLKGLMGPIEVNGRKYPGQVPMTPFEYLLKDDEIASVLTYTRNAFGNKASVIQAEDVARVRKEVKNFIGLYQPEDLLKKHPIK
;
A
#
# COMPACT_ATOMS: atom_id res chain seq x y z
N ARG A 1 11.82 -8.78 -22.72
CA ARG A 1 11.36 -10.02 -22.06
C ARG A 1 10.81 -9.75 -20.66
N ALA A 2 11.55 -9.12 -19.75
CA ALA A 2 11.08 -8.85 -18.38
C ALA A 2 9.77 -8.03 -18.34
N ALA A 3 9.66 -6.98 -19.15
CA ALA A 3 8.44 -6.19 -19.28
C ALA A 3 7.24 -7.02 -19.81
N ALA A 4 7.48 -7.92 -20.75
CA ALA A 4 6.45 -8.82 -21.25
C ALA A 4 5.94 -9.77 -20.16
N VAL A 5 6.82 -10.33 -19.34
CA VAL A 5 6.43 -11.18 -18.21
C VAL A 5 5.64 -10.38 -17.16
N ARG A 6 6.04 -9.12 -16.90
CA ARG A 6 5.29 -8.24 -16.00
C ARG A 6 3.86 -7.97 -16.50
N ALA A 7 3.70 -7.77 -17.83
CA ALA A 7 2.39 -7.57 -18.44
C ALA A 7 1.49 -8.82 -18.31
N LEU A 8 2.05 -10.03 -18.37
CA LEU A 8 1.32 -11.27 -18.16
C LEU A 8 0.65 -11.34 -16.79
N ARG A 9 1.23 -10.74 -15.76
CA ARG A 9 0.69 -10.70 -14.38
C ARG A 9 -0.70 -10.08 -14.30
N PHE A 10 -0.95 -9.01 -15.08
CA PHE A 10 -2.19 -8.24 -15.00
C PHE A 10 -3.33 -8.76 -15.88
N ASN A 11 -3.04 -9.64 -16.84
CA ASN A 11 -4.01 -10.09 -17.84
C ASN A 11 -4.31 -11.60 -17.76
N MET A 12 -4.12 -12.22 -16.60
CA MET A 12 -4.03 -13.66 -16.50
C MET A 12 -5.33 -14.44 -16.76
N ASP A 13 -6.50 -13.83 -16.56
CA ASP A 13 -7.75 -14.60 -16.58
C ASP A 13 -8.69 -14.32 -17.75
N LYS A 14 -8.42 -13.35 -18.60
CA LYS A 14 -9.43 -12.88 -19.56
C LYS A 14 -8.99 -12.76 -21.03
N ASN A 15 -7.74 -13.05 -21.37
CA ASN A 15 -7.27 -12.85 -22.75
C ASN A 15 -6.92 -14.16 -23.47
N PRO A 16 -7.72 -14.59 -24.46
CA PRO A 16 -7.48 -15.83 -25.23
C PRO A 16 -6.20 -15.80 -26.09
N PHE A 17 -5.63 -14.62 -26.35
CA PHE A 17 -4.42 -14.46 -27.15
C PHE A 17 -3.14 -15.02 -26.50
N PHE A 18 -3.14 -15.20 -25.18
CA PHE A 18 -1.96 -15.72 -24.48
C PHE A 18 -2.02 -17.24 -24.31
N GLY A 19 -2.28 -18.01 -25.32
CA GLY A 19 -2.19 -19.47 -25.36
C GLY A 19 -1.67 -20.15 -24.08
N ASN A 20 -0.72 -21.01 -24.13
CA ASN A 20 -0.24 -21.76 -22.95
C ASN A 20 0.62 -20.87 -22.01
N ARG A 21 -0.03 -20.02 -21.19
CA ARG A 21 0.60 -19.11 -20.21
C ARG A 21 1.56 -19.83 -19.26
N LYS A 22 1.17 -21.03 -18.81
CA LYS A 22 2.02 -21.83 -17.95
C LYS A 22 3.35 -22.15 -18.63
N LYS A 23 3.32 -22.49 -19.92
CA LYS A 23 4.53 -22.74 -20.70
C LYS A 23 5.38 -21.48 -20.81
N LEU A 24 4.79 -20.34 -21.15
CA LEU A 24 5.51 -19.05 -21.24
C LEU A 24 6.19 -18.68 -19.94
N LEU A 25 5.53 -18.89 -18.79
CA LEU A 25 6.10 -18.59 -17.48
C LEU A 25 7.19 -19.63 -17.10
N LEU A 26 7.05 -20.89 -17.45
CA LEU A 26 8.10 -21.89 -17.24
C LEU A 26 9.34 -21.59 -18.08
N ASP A 27 9.15 -21.18 -19.32
CA ASP A 27 10.26 -20.77 -20.20
C ASP A 27 10.96 -19.52 -19.63
N ALA A 28 10.19 -18.53 -19.18
CA ALA A 28 10.72 -17.32 -18.51
C ALA A 28 11.39 -17.62 -17.16
N ALA A 29 10.94 -18.64 -16.44
CA ALA A 29 11.59 -19.11 -15.21
C ALA A 29 12.98 -19.73 -15.48
N ASN A 30 13.21 -20.23 -16.69
CA ASN A 30 14.50 -20.74 -17.16
C ASN A 30 15.37 -19.70 -17.89
N ASP A 31 14.91 -18.46 -18.03
CA ASP A 31 15.64 -17.41 -18.76
C ASP A 31 17.05 -17.21 -18.16
N SER A 32 18.03 -16.95 -19.03
CA SER A 32 19.41 -16.66 -18.61
C SER A 32 19.50 -15.37 -17.77
N HIS A 33 18.64 -14.39 -18.04
CA HIS A 33 18.68 -13.09 -17.39
C HIS A 33 17.90 -13.09 -16.07
N GLY A 34 18.56 -12.76 -14.96
CA GLY A 34 17.99 -12.78 -13.60
C GLY A 34 16.74 -11.91 -13.42
N ARG A 35 16.65 -10.76 -14.13
CA ARG A 35 15.48 -9.90 -14.07
C ARG A 35 14.24 -10.54 -14.69
N VAL A 36 14.39 -11.33 -15.76
CA VAL A 36 13.25 -12.06 -16.36
C VAL A 36 12.73 -13.10 -15.37
N ARG A 37 13.63 -13.88 -14.78
CA ARG A 37 13.26 -14.87 -13.76
C ARG A 37 12.56 -14.22 -12.56
N MET A 38 13.03 -13.04 -12.15
CA MET A 38 12.43 -12.30 -11.02
C MET A 38 10.99 -11.87 -11.33
N GLU A 39 10.74 -11.27 -12.49
CA GLU A 39 9.38 -10.90 -12.89
C GLU A 39 8.47 -12.15 -12.99
N THR A 40 9.06 -13.29 -13.37
CA THR A 40 8.34 -14.57 -13.41
C THR A 40 7.97 -15.08 -12.01
N VAL A 41 8.86 -14.94 -11.04
CA VAL A 41 8.59 -15.26 -9.63
C VAL A 41 7.43 -14.41 -9.09
N VAL A 42 7.45 -13.11 -9.37
CA VAL A 42 6.34 -12.22 -9.00
C VAL A 42 5.04 -12.61 -9.72
N ALA A 43 5.08 -12.94 -11.00
CA ALA A 43 3.89 -13.39 -11.73
C ALA A 43 3.35 -14.70 -11.16
N ALA A 44 4.22 -15.61 -10.76
CA ALA A 44 3.85 -16.90 -10.19
C ALA A 44 3.07 -16.78 -8.88
N SER A 45 3.36 -15.75 -8.04
CA SER A 45 2.64 -15.53 -6.77
C SER A 45 1.15 -15.19 -6.95
N HIS A 46 0.73 -14.80 -8.15
CA HIS A 46 -0.67 -14.53 -8.50
C HIS A 46 -1.41 -15.72 -9.15
N LEU A 47 -0.76 -16.88 -9.23
CA LEU A 47 -1.35 -18.11 -9.79
C LEU A 47 -1.93 -19.01 -8.70
N ASN A 48 -2.66 -20.06 -9.14
CA ASN A 48 -3.00 -21.13 -8.21
C ASN A 48 -1.72 -21.77 -7.63
N ARG A 49 -1.81 -22.25 -6.39
CA ARG A 49 -0.70 -22.80 -5.61
C ARG A 49 0.16 -23.80 -6.39
N LYS A 50 -0.48 -24.78 -7.04
CA LYS A 50 0.22 -25.85 -7.76
C LYS A 50 1.10 -25.32 -8.88
N THR A 51 0.54 -24.50 -9.74
CA THR A 51 1.25 -23.91 -10.89
C THR A 51 2.31 -22.89 -10.42
N GLY A 52 1.98 -22.05 -9.45
CA GLY A 52 2.91 -21.07 -8.91
C GLY A 52 4.16 -21.71 -8.29
N LEU A 53 3.99 -22.71 -7.44
CA LEU A 53 5.11 -23.44 -6.82
C LEU A 53 5.98 -24.17 -7.85
N GLU A 54 5.39 -24.73 -8.91
CA GLU A 54 6.13 -25.35 -10.01
C GLU A 54 7.04 -24.34 -10.73
N ILE A 55 6.52 -23.16 -11.00
CA ILE A 55 7.28 -22.05 -11.63
C ILE A 55 8.39 -21.56 -10.70
N LEU A 56 8.11 -21.37 -9.42
CA LEU A 56 9.12 -21.00 -8.42
C LEU A 56 10.26 -22.01 -8.37
N LYS A 57 9.93 -23.29 -8.25
CA LYS A 57 10.91 -24.39 -8.24
C LYS A 57 11.77 -24.40 -9.51
N THR A 58 11.18 -24.05 -10.65
CA THR A 58 11.92 -23.94 -11.90
C THR A 58 12.88 -22.76 -11.89
N ALA A 59 12.43 -21.59 -11.44
CA ALA A 59 13.27 -20.39 -11.33
C ALA A 59 14.45 -20.57 -10.36
N GLN A 60 14.26 -21.37 -9.32
CA GLN A 60 15.27 -21.66 -8.29
C GLN A 60 16.43 -22.54 -8.78
N LYS A 61 16.27 -23.27 -9.89
CA LYS A 61 17.35 -24.08 -10.47
C LYS A 61 18.57 -23.24 -10.92
N LYS A 62 18.38 -21.95 -11.11
CA LYS A 62 19.46 -21.00 -11.42
C LYS A 62 19.70 -20.06 -10.25
N ALA A 63 20.94 -19.62 -10.08
CA ALA A 63 21.32 -18.72 -9.00
C ALA A 63 20.41 -17.49 -8.92
N ILE A 64 19.86 -17.26 -7.73
CA ILE A 64 19.08 -16.07 -7.41
C ILE A 64 20.03 -15.02 -6.85
N HIS A 65 20.07 -13.87 -7.50
CA HIS A 65 20.87 -12.75 -6.99
C HIS A 65 20.40 -12.34 -5.59
N LYS A 66 21.37 -12.02 -4.71
CA LYS A 66 21.09 -11.70 -3.30
C LYS A 66 19.94 -10.68 -3.08
N HIS A 67 19.84 -9.68 -3.97
CA HIS A 67 18.77 -8.67 -3.91
C HIS A 67 17.37 -9.20 -4.28
N TYR A 68 17.28 -10.38 -4.88
CA TYR A 68 16.00 -10.98 -5.28
C TYR A 68 15.55 -12.11 -4.35
N LYS A 69 16.41 -12.49 -3.39
CA LYS A 69 16.09 -13.57 -2.44
C LYS A 69 14.82 -13.25 -1.66
N GLN A 70 14.70 -12.03 -1.17
CA GLN A 70 13.52 -11.61 -0.40
C GLN A 70 12.23 -11.68 -1.21
N THR A 71 12.24 -11.26 -2.49
CA THR A 71 11.05 -11.36 -3.37
C THR A 71 10.70 -12.81 -3.66
N TYR A 72 11.68 -13.68 -3.79
CA TYR A 72 11.45 -15.13 -3.95
C TYR A 72 10.76 -15.74 -2.72
N GLU A 73 11.28 -15.48 -1.53
CA GLU A 73 10.70 -15.97 -0.28
C GLU A 73 9.29 -15.41 -0.05
N PHE A 74 9.07 -14.14 -0.42
CA PHE A 74 7.73 -13.54 -0.39
C PHE A 74 6.76 -14.28 -1.30
N ALA A 75 7.11 -14.48 -2.58
CA ALA A 75 6.26 -15.20 -3.53
C ALA A 75 5.97 -16.64 -3.09
N LYS A 76 6.97 -17.31 -2.52
CA LYS A 76 6.84 -18.63 -1.94
C LYS A 76 5.86 -18.62 -0.76
N GLY A 77 6.00 -17.70 0.17
CA GLY A 77 5.12 -17.56 1.32
C GLY A 77 3.66 -17.33 0.92
N VAL A 78 3.41 -16.46 -0.08
CA VAL A 78 2.06 -16.23 -0.64
C VAL A 78 1.46 -17.53 -1.17
N LEU A 79 2.23 -18.31 -1.92
CA LEU A 79 1.75 -19.54 -2.53
C LEU A 79 1.55 -20.70 -1.53
N GLU A 80 2.35 -20.74 -0.50
CA GLU A 80 2.24 -21.76 0.56
C GLU A 80 1.19 -21.41 1.61
N ASN A 81 0.54 -20.23 1.52
CA ASN A 81 -0.33 -19.65 2.54
C ASN A 81 0.39 -19.53 3.90
N ALA A 82 1.71 -19.55 3.89
CA ALA A 82 2.46 -19.15 5.06
C ALA A 82 2.28 -17.65 5.28
N PRO A 83 2.14 -17.19 6.52
CA PRO A 83 2.24 -15.77 6.78
C PRO A 83 3.58 -15.31 6.18
N VAL A 84 3.51 -14.33 5.28
CA VAL A 84 4.72 -13.70 4.75
C VAL A 84 5.57 -13.33 5.95
N PRO A 85 6.87 -13.73 6.01
CA PRO A 85 7.73 -13.23 7.05
C PRO A 85 7.81 -11.72 6.88
N VAL A 86 6.88 -11.01 7.49
CA VAL A 86 7.07 -9.61 7.79
C VAL A 86 8.25 -9.64 8.74
N ASP A 87 9.30 -8.91 8.43
CA ASP A 87 10.34 -8.65 9.41
C ASP A 87 9.64 -7.94 10.58
N ALA A 88 9.09 -8.75 11.49
CA ALA A 88 8.26 -8.29 12.61
C ALA A 88 9.05 -7.35 13.52
N ASP A 89 10.38 -7.38 13.43
CA ASP A 89 11.26 -6.48 14.16
C ASP A 89 11.49 -5.16 13.42
N LYS A 90 11.36 -5.13 12.11
CA LYS A 90 11.59 -3.93 11.30
C LYS A 90 10.57 -2.81 11.57
N TYR A 91 9.36 -3.15 12.02
CA TYR A 91 8.28 -2.20 12.26
C TYR A 91 7.67 -2.32 13.64
N LYS A 92 8.45 -2.82 14.63
CA LYS A 92 7.99 -2.82 16.02
C LYS A 92 7.70 -1.38 16.45
N VAL A 93 6.43 -1.10 16.66
CA VAL A 93 5.96 0.17 17.18
C VAL A 93 5.33 -0.05 18.55
N ASN A 94 5.61 0.84 19.48
CA ASN A 94 4.95 0.86 20.79
C ASN A 94 3.71 1.74 20.68
N PRO A 95 2.50 1.19 20.88
CA PRO A 95 1.30 2.00 20.87
C PRO A 95 1.35 3.06 21.98
N PRO A 96 0.86 4.27 21.69
CA PRO A 96 0.74 5.31 22.71
C PRO A 96 -0.10 4.84 23.90
N LYS A 97 0.30 5.20 25.13
CA LYS A 97 -0.35 4.76 26.38
C LYS A 97 -1.81 5.19 26.53
N HIS A 98 -2.24 6.22 25.78
CA HIS A 98 -3.62 6.71 25.83
C HIS A 98 -4.60 5.86 25.01
N LEU A 99 -4.11 4.95 24.16
CA LEU A 99 -4.95 4.05 23.40
C LEU A 99 -5.44 2.88 24.26
N SER A 100 -6.71 2.49 24.08
CA SER A 100 -7.24 1.27 24.67
C SER A 100 -6.49 0.04 24.13
N LYS A 101 -6.61 -1.11 24.80
CA LYS A 101 -6.03 -2.37 24.31
C LYS A 101 -6.54 -2.75 22.92
N LYS A 102 -7.80 -2.44 22.58
CA LYS A 102 -8.39 -2.66 21.26
C LYS A 102 -7.73 -1.73 20.23
N ASP A 103 -7.64 -0.45 20.53
CA ASP A 103 -7.11 0.55 19.60
C ASP A 103 -5.59 0.42 19.42
N ALA A 104 -4.88 -0.05 20.44
CA ALA A 104 -3.47 -0.40 20.33
C ALA A 104 -3.21 -1.50 19.30
N LYS A 105 -4.11 -2.47 19.15
CA LYS A 105 -4.02 -3.48 18.09
C LYS A 105 -4.21 -2.86 16.70
N LEU A 106 -5.21 -1.98 16.55
CA LEU A 106 -5.40 -1.24 15.29
C LEU A 106 -4.17 -0.39 14.95
N PHE A 107 -3.59 0.28 15.94
CA PHE A 107 -2.38 1.07 15.75
C PHE A 107 -1.21 0.22 15.24
N VAL A 108 -0.95 -0.94 15.83
CA VAL A 108 0.14 -1.85 15.39
C VAL A 108 -0.12 -2.37 13.98
N GLN A 109 -1.34 -2.83 13.70
CA GLN A 109 -1.73 -3.26 12.35
C GLN A 109 -1.60 -2.12 11.33
N GLY A 110 -1.98 -0.91 11.73
CA GLY A 110 -1.83 0.28 10.90
C GLY A 110 -0.38 0.62 10.57
N ALA A 111 0.54 0.41 11.51
CA ALA A 111 1.98 0.57 11.25
C ALA A 111 2.50 -0.40 10.19
N GLU A 112 2.05 -1.65 10.23
CA GLU A 112 2.39 -2.65 9.21
C GLU A 112 1.88 -2.23 7.83
N ILE A 113 0.61 -1.80 7.75
CA ILE A 113 0.00 -1.36 6.49
C ILE A 113 0.70 -0.12 5.96
N PHE A 114 1.00 0.87 6.82
CA PHE A 114 1.72 2.09 6.46
C PHE A 114 3.05 1.81 5.78
N ASN A 115 3.77 0.81 6.29
CA ASN A 115 5.12 0.45 5.86
C ASN A 115 5.15 -0.60 4.73
N ARG A 116 4.03 -1.05 4.20
CA ARG A 116 3.99 -1.92 3.02
C ARG A 116 4.62 -1.21 1.81
N GLU A 117 5.30 -1.97 0.96
CA GLU A 117 5.85 -1.45 -0.30
C GLU A 117 4.74 -0.85 -1.16
N ALA A 118 5.01 0.25 -1.81
CA ALA A 118 4.06 1.03 -2.62
C ALA A 118 2.85 1.61 -1.86
N HIS A 119 2.90 1.64 -0.53
CA HIS A 119 1.89 2.27 0.32
C HIS A 119 2.38 3.63 0.87
N CYS A 120 1.82 4.05 2.00
CA CYS A 120 2.01 5.37 2.60
C CYS A 120 3.48 5.78 2.80
N VAL A 121 4.31 4.82 3.24
CA VAL A 121 5.74 5.03 3.50
C VAL A 121 6.52 5.52 2.29
N THR A 122 6.10 5.16 1.09
CA THR A 122 6.78 5.54 -0.16
C THR A 122 6.85 7.05 -0.33
N CYS A 123 5.76 7.74 -0.01
CA CYS A 123 5.66 9.19 -0.11
C CYS A 123 5.91 9.90 1.23
N HIS A 124 5.33 9.38 2.31
CA HIS A 124 5.36 10.02 3.61
C HIS A 124 6.56 9.63 4.47
N GLN A 125 7.40 8.70 4.02
CA GLN A 125 8.58 8.15 4.70
C GLN A 125 8.26 7.48 6.05
N ALA A 126 9.12 6.58 6.51
CA ALA A 126 8.90 5.82 7.76
C ALA A 126 8.83 6.72 9.02
N ASN A 127 9.41 7.90 8.96
CA ASN A 127 9.37 8.89 10.04
C ASN A 127 8.23 9.92 9.92
N GLY A 128 7.36 9.78 8.91
CA GLY A 128 6.24 10.68 8.66
C GLY A 128 6.62 12.08 8.19
N LYS A 129 7.89 12.36 7.87
CA LYS A 129 8.34 13.71 7.47
C LYS A 129 8.08 14.03 6.00
N GLY A 130 7.68 13.02 5.21
CA GLY A 130 7.52 13.19 3.77
C GLY A 130 8.84 13.52 3.06
N LEU A 131 8.72 14.05 1.86
CA LEU A 131 9.82 14.59 1.06
C LEU A 131 9.42 16.00 0.58
N PRO A 132 9.52 17.03 1.44
CA PRO A 132 8.98 18.35 1.18
C PRO A 132 9.53 19.01 -0.10
N ASP A 133 10.79 18.78 -0.42
CA ASP A 133 11.43 19.33 -1.62
C ASP A 133 10.95 18.63 -2.92
N SER A 134 10.37 17.44 -2.78
CA SER A 134 9.72 16.70 -3.87
C SER A 134 8.19 16.89 -3.88
N GLY A 135 7.67 17.84 -3.08
CA GLY A 135 6.24 18.12 -3.02
C GLY A 135 5.40 17.12 -2.22
N LEU A 136 6.04 16.21 -1.46
CA LEU A 136 5.37 15.19 -0.65
C LEU A 136 5.26 15.67 0.81
N PRO A 137 4.05 15.93 1.32
CA PRO A 137 3.84 16.59 2.60
C PRO A 137 4.12 15.68 3.80
N PRO A 138 4.51 16.25 4.96
CA PRO A 138 4.67 15.49 6.19
C PRO A 138 3.32 15.13 6.82
N LEU A 139 3.33 14.03 7.58
CA LEU A 139 2.26 13.64 8.48
C LEU A 139 2.56 14.03 9.94
N VAL A 140 3.79 14.45 10.22
CA VAL A 140 4.25 14.87 11.55
C VAL A 140 3.46 16.09 12.01
N LYS A 141 2.73 15.95 13.13
CA LYS A 141 1.90 17.02 13.74
C LYS A 141 1.03 17.77 12.72
N SER A 142 0.57 17.04 11.68
CA SER A 142 -0.15 17.62 10.56
C SER A 142 -1.55 18.05 10.95
N SER A 143 -1.94 19.29 10.64
CA SER A 143 -3.31 19.78 10.81
C SER A 143 -4.30 18.93 10.00
N TRP A 144 -3.94 18.48 8.82
CA TRP A 144 -4.77 17.59 8.00
C TRP A 144 -5.01 16.22 8.66
N VAL A 145 -3.97 15.62 9.24
CA VAL A 145 -4.08 14.33 9.92
C VAL A 145 -4.90 14.43 11.21
N ASN A 146 -4.77 15.56 11.93
CA ASN A 146 -5.49 15.79 13.18
C ASN A 146 -6.90 16.41 12.98
N ALA A 147 -7.28 16.73 11.75
CA ALA A 147 -8.58 17.26 11.41
C ALA A 147 -9.72 16.23 11.56
N ASP A 148 -10.87 16.55 11.00
CA ASP A 148 -12.02 15.67 10.93
C ASP A 148 -11.67 14.30 10.33
N ALA A 149 -12.16 13.23 10.96
CA ALA A 149 -11.91 11.86 10.51
C ALA A 149 -12.46 11.61 9.10
N ASP A 150 -13.64 12.12 8.78
CA ASP A 150 -14.28 11.93 7.48
C ASP A 150 -13.49 12.59 6.35
N LEU A 151 -12.88 13.76 6.60
CA LEU A 151 -11.94 14.38 5.67
C LEU A 151 -10.81 13.43 5.31
N LEU A 152 -10.17 12.87 6.34
CA LEU A 152 -9.01 12.00 6.15
C LEU A 152 -9.39 10.67 5.47
N ILE A 153 -10.56 10.11 5.82
CA ILE A 153 -11.08 8.90 5.16
C ILE A 153 -11.38 9.20 3.68
N LYS A 154 -12.06 10.31 3.36
CA LYS A 154 -12.40 10.69 1.99
C LYS A 154 -11.16 10.83 1.11
N LEU A 155 -10.16 11.57 1.57
CA LEU A 155 -8.93 11.74 0.79
C LEU A 155 -8.13 10.45 0.67
N THR A 156 -8.20 9.55 1.64
CA THR A 156 -7.53 8.24 1.56
C THR A 156 -8.24 7.32 0.57
N LEU A 157 -9.56 7.31 0.57
CA LEU A 157 -10.34 6.50 -0.36
C LEU A 157 -10.17 6.96 -1.81
N LYS A 158 -10.33 8.24 -2.07
CA LYS A 158 -10.44 8.79 -3.44
C LYS A 158 -9.18 9.52 -3.91
N GLY A 159 -8.18 9.69 -3.04
CA GLY A 159 -6.98 10.47 -3.35
C GLY A 159 -7.21 11.97 -3.26
N LEU A 160 -6.13 12.73 -3.40
CA LEU A 160 -6.12 14.17 -3.33
C LEU A 160 -5.18 14.75 -4.38
N MET A 161 -5.58 15.77 -5.09
CA MET A 161 -4.76 16.49 -6.06
C MET A 161 -5.01 18.00 -5.93
N GLY A 162 -3.96 18.78 -5.96
CA GLY A 162 -4.04 20.22 -5.89
C GLY A 162 -3.24 20.80 -4.70
N PRO A 163 -3.13 22.13 -4.63
CA PRO A 163 -2.29 22.81 -3.65
C PRO A 163 -2.87 22.68 -2.23
N ILE A 164 -1.99 22.33 -1.29
CA ILE A 164 -2.32 22.30 0.15
C ILE A 164 -1.28 23.05 0.95
N GLU A 165 -1.66 23.44 2.14
CA GLU A 165 -0.72 23.93 3.15
C GLU A 165 -0.66 22.96 4.33
N VAL A 166 0.53 22.56 4.73
CA VAL A 166 0.77 21.69 5.89
C VAL A 166 1.86 22.28 6.74
N ASN A 167 1.56 22.55 8.00
CA ASN A 167 2.50 23.13 8.96
C ASN A 167 3.16 24.43 8.47
N GLY A 168 2.39 25.32 7.83
CA GLY A 168 2.86 26.61 7.32
C GLY A 168 3.65 26.55 6.01
N ARG A 169 3.84 25.33 5.44
CA ARG A 169 4.49 25.16 4.14
C ARG A 169 3.45 24.82 3.06
N LYS A 170 3.54 25.51 1.93
CA LYS A 170 2.71 25.24 0.75
C LYS A 170 3.31 24.10 -0.09
N TYR A 171 2.45 23.19 -0.52
CA TYR A 171 2.75 22.08 -1.40
C TYR A 171 1.92 22.23 -2.67
N PRO A 172 2.52 22.23 -3.86
CA PRO A 172 1.80 22.54 -5.10
C PRO A 172 0.80 21.46 -5.54
N GLY A 173 0.89 20.25 -4.96
CA GLY A 173 -0.02 19.15 -5.26
C GLY A 173 0.11 18.59 -6.68
N GLN A 174 1.27 18.71 -7.30
CA GLN A 174 1.57 18.17 -8.64
C GLN A 174 1.65 16.64 -8.62
N VAL A 175 2.08 16.06 -7.49
CA VAL A 175 2.07 14.62 -7.26
C VAL A 175 0.82 14.29 -6.46
N PRO A 176 -0.18 13.62 -7.08
CA PRO A 176 -1.41 13.30 -6.38
C PRO A 176 -1.19 12.25 -5.31
N MET A 177 -1.95 12.33 -4.21
CA MET A 177 -2.08 11.21 -3.29
C MET A 177 -2.89 10.10 -3.96
N THR A 178 -2.36 8.90 -4.00
CA THR A 178 -3.00 7.73 -4.60
C THR A 178 -4.29 7.35 -3.86
N PRO A 179 -5.40 7.06 -4.58
CA PRO A 179 -6.61 6.51 -3.98
C PRO A 179 -6.40 5.07 -3.54
N PHE A 180 -6.86 4.74 -2.33
CA PHE A 180 -6.76 3.40 -1.76
C PHE A 180 -8.09 2.64 -1.73
N GLU A 181 -9.14 3.18 -2.35
CA GLU A 181 -10.50 2.61 -2.36
C GLU A 181 -10.53 1.11 -2.76
N TYR A 182 -9.75 0.74 -3.77
CA TYR A 182 -9.69 -0.62 -4.30
C TYR A 182 -8.48 -1.42 -3.82
N LEU A 183 -7.59 -0.80 -3.07
CA LEU A 183 -6.33 -1.40 -2.60
C LEU A 183 -6.40 -1.88 -1.16
N LEU A 184 -7.22 -1.21 -0.34
CA LEU A 184 -7.36 -1.50 1.09
C LEU A 184 -8.83 -1.70 1.46
N LYS A 185 -9.07 -2.67 2.36
CA LYS A 185 -10.37 -2.91 2.98
C LYS A 185 -10.65 -1.86 4.06
N ASP A 186 -11.89 -1.82 4.56
CA ASP A 186 -12.32 -0.83 5.55
C ASP A 186 -11.54 -0.96 6.87
N ASP A 187 -11.29 -2.16 7.32
CA ASP A 187 -10.49 -2.46 8.52
C ASP A 187 -9.01 -2.07 8.34
N GLU A 188 -8.46 -2.22 7.14
CA GLU A 188 -7.09 -1.82 6.82
C GLU A 188 -6.96 -0.29 6.77
N ILE A 189 -7.92 0.41 6.16
CA ILE A 189 -7.96 1.89 6.15
C ILE A 189 -8.13 2.41 7.57
N ALA A 190 -9.05 1.86 8.36
CA ALA A 190 -9.24 2.23 9.76
C ALA A 190 -7.95 2.09 10.57
N SER A 191 -7.25 0.97 10.39
CA SER A 191 -5.99 0.69 11.07
C SER A 191 -4.88 1.67 10.68
N VAL A 192 -4.64 1.89 9.39
CA VAL A 192 -3.57 2.79 8.92
C VAL A 192 -3.85 4.25 9.28
N LEU A 193 -5.11 4.67 9.26
CA LEU A 193 -5.48 6.02 9.68
C LEU A 193 -5.39 6.18 11.20
N THR A 194 -5.78 5.18 11.99
CA THR A 194 -5.54 5.17 13.44
C THR A 194 -4.06 5.29 13.76
N TYR A 195 -3.19 4.59 13.02
CA TYR A 195 -1.74 4.72 13.16
C TYR A 195 -1.28 6.15 12.86
N THR A 196 -1.60 6.69 11.69
CA THR A 196 -1.13 8.03 11.30
C THR A 196 -1.63 9.12 12.25
N ARG A 197 -2.85 8.98 12.78
CA ARG A 197 -3.47 9.92 13.72
C ARG A 197 -2.91 9.84 15.14
N ASN A 198 -2.14 8.80 15.47
CA ASN A 198 -1.56 8.59 16.81
C ASN A 198 -0.04 8.33 16.78
N ALA A 199 0.58 8.36 15.59
CA ALA A 199 2.02 8.36 15.40
C ALA A 199 2.53 9.77 15.06
N PHE A 200 3.82 9.90 14.87
CA PHE A 200 4.47 11.12 14.37
C PHE A 200 4.18 12.39 15.18
N GLY A 201 3.90 12.24 16.47
CA GLY A 201 3.52 13.36 17.34
C GLY A 201 2.08 13.83 17.18
N ASN A 202 1.25 13.11 16.43
CA ASN A 202 -0.19 13.31 16.35
C ASN A 202 -0.89 12.70 17.57
N LYS A 203 -2.05 13.26 17.92
CA LYS A 203 -2.93 12.73 18.97
C LYS A 203 -4.37 13.07 18.62
N ALA A 204 -4.99 12.23 17.80
CA ALA A 204 -6.36 12.42 17.36
C ALA A 204 -7.20 11.15 17.61
N SER A 205 -8.50 11.23 17.36
CA SER A 205 -9.41 10.11 17.53
C SER A 205 -9.03 8.91 16.66
N VAL A 206 -9.26 7.72 17.18
CA VAL A 206 -9.17 6.48 16.41
C VAL A 206 -10.27 6.42 15.36
N ILE A 207 -10.05 5.68 14.29
CA ILE A 207 -11.03 5.44 13.23
C ILE A 207 -11.39 3.97 13.26
N GLN A 208 -12.68 3.67 13.26
CA GLN A 208 -13.19 2.30 13.21
C GLN A 208 -13.55 1.90 11.77
N ALA A 209 -13.63 0.60 11.51
CA ALA A 209 -13.98 0.08 10.18
C ALA A 209 -15.38 0.55 9.72
N GLU A 210 -16.30 0.71 10.67
CA GLU A 210 -17.65 1.20 10.42
C GLU A 210 -17.66 2.64 9.91
N ASP A 211 -16.75 3.50 10.39
CA ASP A 211 -16.60 4.88 9.90
C ASP A 211 -16.14 4.86 8.45
N VAL A 212 -15.18 4.00 8.12
CA VAL A 212 -14.68 3.86 6.74
C VAL A 212 -15.79 3.33 5.83
N ALA A 213 -16.52 2.29 6.25
CA ALA A 213 -17.62 1.72 5.47
C ALA A 213 -18.71 2.75 5.18
N ARG A 214 -19.07 3.57 6.17
CA ARG A 214 -20.03 4.67 6.02
C ARG A 214 -19.56 5.68 4.98
N VAL A 215 -18.34 6.18 5.13
CA VAL A 215 -17.77 7.18 4.20
C VAL A 215 -17.57 6.58 2.82
N ARG A 216 -17.11 5.32 2.68
CA ARG A 216 -17.00 4.64 1.39
C ARG A 216 -18.35 4.57 0.66
N LYS A 217 -19.44 4.29 1.38
CA LYS A 217 -20.81 4.31 0.82
C LYS A 217 -21.20 5.71 0.37
N GLU A 218 -20.88 6.74 1.17
CA GLU A 218 -21.16 8.15 0.84
C GLU A 218 -20.47 8.57 -0.47
N VAL A 219 -19.20 8.20 -0.63
CA VAL A 219 -18.39 8.64 -1.78
C VAL A 219 -18.42 7.67 -2.96
N LYS A 220 -19.30 6.65 -2.93
CA LYS A 220 -19.35 5.59 -3.96
C LYS A 220 -19.46 6.14 -5.38
N ASN A 221 -20.25 7.17 -5.57
CA ASN A 221 -20.51 7.76 -6.88
C ASN A 221 -19.56 8.93 -7.22
N PHE A 222 -18.62 9.25 -6.33
CA PHE A 222 -17.61 10.26 -6.60
C PHE A 222 -16.54 9.67 -7.52
N ILE A 223 -16.31 10.33 -8.66
CA ILE A 223 -15.33 9.93 -9.67
C ILE A 223 -14.18 10.94 -9.67
N GLY A 224 -12.96 10.43 -9.66
CA GLY A 224 -11.74 11.25 -9.70
C GLY A 224 -11.10 11.46 -8.33
N LEU A 225 -10.16 12.41 -8.27
CA LEU A 225 -9.43 12.81 -7.07
C LEU A 225 -10.11 14.01 -6.44
N TYR A 226 -10.13 14.09 -5.12
CA TYR A 226 -10.58 15.30 -4.44
C TYR A 226 -9.66 16.48 -4.72
N GLN A 227 -10.26 17.65 -4.85
CA GLN A 227 -9.56 18.92 -4.77
C GLN A 227 -9.59 19.40 -3.32
N PRO A 228 -8.48 19.94 -2.80
CA PRO A 228 -8.43 20.42 -1.41
C PRO A 228 -9.54 21.39 -1.05
N GLU A 229 -9.86 22.34 -1.93
CA GLU A 229 -10.91 23.32 -1.71
C GLU A 229 -12.28 22.70 -1.49
N ASP A 230 -12.63 21.64 -2.22
CA ASP A 230 -13.92 20.99 -2.10
C ASP A 230 -14.05 20.19 -0.79
N LEU A 231 -12.96 19.59 -0.34
CA LEU A 231 -12.91 18.94 0.96
C LEU A 231 -13.01 19.95 2.11
N LEU A 232 -12.23 21.04 2.02
CA LEU A 232 -12.15 22.04 3.08
C LEU A 232 -13.44 22.88 3.22
N LYS A 233 -14.25 23.03 2.19
CA LYS A 233 -15.59 23.61 2.29
C LYS A 233 -16.50 22.82 3.23
N LYS A 234 -16.39 21.50 3.22
CA LYS A 234 -17.22 20.58 4.03
C LYS A 234 -16.55 20.22 5.36
N HIS A 235 -15.25 20.18 5.40
CA HIS A 235 -14.43 19.76 6.53
C HIS A 235 -13.33 20.80 6.78
N PRO A 236 -13.65 21.98 7.31
CA PRO A 236 -12.66 23.04 7.54
C PRO A 236 -11.61 22.61 8.57
N ILE A 237 -10.35 22.84 8.26
CA ILE A 237 -9.22 22.68 9.19
C ILE A 237 -9.08 23.98 9.99
N LYS A 238 -9.15 23.85 11.31
CA LYS A 238 -8.99 24.97 12.25
C LYS A 238 -7.52 25.22 12.57
#